data_31f5f4ccabddae91d0ed7353f28fcd58
#
_entry.id   31f5f4ccabddae91d0ed7353f28fcd58
#
_cell.length_a   1.000
_cell.length_b   1.000
_cell.length_c   1.000
_cell.angle_alpha   90.00
_cell.angle_beta   90.00
_cell.angle_gamma   90.00
#
_symmetry.space_group_name_H-M   'P 1'
#
loop_
_entity.id
_entity.type
_entity.pdbx_description
1 polymer ?
#
loop_
_entity_poly.entity_id
_entity_poly.type
_entity_poly.pdbx_seq_one_letter_code
_entity_poly.pdbx_strand_id
1 'polypeptide(L)'
;MNINIYYGGRGLVDDPTIFVINKLQEVLEELNVKVTRYNLYELKNTITTLSQTVNEVDGVVLATTVEWFGMGGYMQTFLDSCWLYSDKSQIDSLYMFPVVMSRTYGEKEVAVAFSNAWEILGGKNAQALTAYVDDTSDFEFNSEYIDIIEKYAEDIYRTVSKKIKTLPSSSMTIRKAMVKDTINLTPQENEQLSKYASDDDFVKTQKQDIESLASIYKELLSDQESGGDKYYLDTFKDNYVEHPEYSTSYMIMISDKDKCIDIRINNGQLSVQFGENPQAEVIARLSREIFDQIADGRITFHRAFMTGDMTAKGNFKTLRMLDELFRF
;
A
#
# COMPACT_ATOMS: atom_id res chain seq x y z
N MET A 1 7.51 -22.23 -12.17
CA MET A 1 8.49 -21.23 -11.73
C MET A 1 7.80 -19.89 -11.63
N ASN A 2 8.00 -19.18 -10.53
CA ASN A 2 7.36 -17.88 -10.27
C ASN A 2 8.45 -16.82 -10.14
N ILE A 3 8.32 -15.70 -10.84
CA ILE A 3 9.25 -14.57 -10.76
C ILE A 3 8.46 -13.30 -10.49
N ASN A 4 8.91 -12.52 -9.51
CA ASN A 4 8.35 -11.21 -9.24
C ASN A 4 9.26 -10.12 -9.79
N ILE A 5 8.66 -9.13 -10.44
CA ILE A 5 9.33 -7.91 -10.90
C ILE A 5 8.88 -6.76 -10.00
N TYR A 6 9.81 -6.13 -9.30
CA TYR A 6 9.57 -4.93 -8.51
C TYR A 6 10.16 -3.73 -9.23
N TYR A 7 9.29 -2.86 -9.70
CA TYR A 7 9.68 -1.65 -10.43
C TYR A 7 9.62 -0.43 -9.52
N GLY A 8 10.78 0.20 -9.30
CA GLY A 8 10.95 1.33 -8.39
C GLY A 8 10.93 2.71 -9.03
N GLY A 9 10.80 2.79 -10.37
CA GLY A 9 10.65 4.05 -11.07
C GLY A 9 9.26 4.68 -10.89
N ARG A 10 9.04 5.86 -11.47
CA ARG A 10 7.80 6.65 -11.32
C ARG A 10 6.71 6.31 -12.33
N GLY A 11 6.94 5.38 -13.25
CA GLY A 11 5.96 5.02 -14.27
C GLY A 11 5.70 6.12 -15.30
N LEU A 12 6.72 6.92 -15.61
CA LEU A 12 6.62 7.93 -16.66
C LEU A 12 6.48 7.24 -18.03
N VAL A 13 5.75 7.87 -18.94
CA VAL A 13 5.43 7.28 -20.26
C VAL A 13 6.68 6.97 -21.08
N ASP A 14 7.73 7.77 -20.92
CA ASP A 14 9.01 7.67 -21.61
C ASP A 14 10.12 6.99 -20.77
N ASP A 15 9.74 6.20 -19.76
CA ASP A 15 10.70 5.47 -18.92
C ASP A 15 11.21 4.21 -19.62
N PRO A 16 12.50 4.17 -20.03
CA PRO A 16 13.06 3.03 -20.76
C PRO A 16 13.04 1.73 -19.96
N THR A 17 13.01 1.78 -18.64
CA THR A 17 12.93 0.59 -17.80
C THR A 17 11.60 -0.13 -18.00
N ILE A 18 10.51 0.60 -18.27
CA ILE A 18 9.19 0.00 -18.52
C ILE A 18 9.23 -0.85 -19.78
N PHE A 19 9.84 -0.36 -20.86
CA PHE A 19 10.02 -1.14 -22.07
C PHE A 19 10.81 -2.43 -21.80
N VAL A 20 11.93 -2.33 -21.10
CA VAL A 20 12.78 -3.49 -20.78
C VAL A 20 12.01 -4.53 -19.98
N ILE A 21 11.33 -4.13 -18.90
CA ILE A 21 10.58 -5.10 -18.08
C ILE A 21 9.37 -5.69 -18.80
N ASN A 22 8.74 -4.97 -19.73
CA ASN A 22 7.68 -5.51 -20.57
C ASN A 22 8.24 -6.63 -21.46
N LYS A 23 9.40 -6.40 -22.12
CA LYS A 23 10.06 -7.42 -22.95
C LYS A 23 10.54 -8.62 -22.12
N LEU A 24 11.11 -8.39 -20.93
CA LEU A 24 11.49 -9.48 -20.03
C LEU A 24 10.27 -10.33 -19.63
N GLN A 25 9.16 -9.69 -19.31
CA GLN A 25 7.92 -10.37 -18.94
C GLN A 25 7.39 -11.21 -20.11
N GLU A 26 7.31 -10.63 -21.31
CA GLU A 26 6.87 -11.31 -22.54
C GLU A 26 7.65 -12.61 -22.77
N VAL A 27 8.98 -12.55 -22.78
CA VAL A 27 9.84 -13.72 -23.03
C VAL A 27 9.74 -14.75 -21.89
N LEU A 28 9.69 -14.31 -20.64
CA LEU A 28 9.53 -15.21 -19.50
C LEU A 28 8.18 -15.94 -19.52
N GLU A 29 7.10 -15.25 -19.91
CA GLU A 29 5.77 -15.85 -20.04
C GLU A 29 5.72 -16.86 -21.21
N GLU A 30 6.41 -16.61 -22.34
CA GLU A 30 6.60 -17.57 -23.42
C GLU A 30 7.34 -18.84 -22.95
N LEU A 31 8.24 -18.69 -22.00
CA LEU A 31 8.95 -19.80 -21.35
C LEU A 31 8.12 -20.50 -20.25
N ASN A 32 6.82 -20.22 -20.15
CA ASN A 32 5.91 -20.73 -19.13
C ASN A 32 6.33 -20.38 -17.69
N VAL A 33 6.92 -19.21 -17.48
CA VAL A 33 7.17 -18.63 -16.16
C VAL A 33 5.98 -17.77 -15.76
N LYS A 34 5.48 -17.95 -14.55
CA LYS A 34 4.48 -17.02 -13.99
C LYS A 34 5.20 -15.77 -13.51
N VAL A 35 4.93 -14.65 -14.17
CA VAL A 35 5.49 -13.34 -13.79
C VAL A 35 4.44 -12.51 -13.09
N THR A 36 4.81 -11.91 -11.95
CA THR A 36 3.98 -10.92 -11.24
C THR A 36 4.77 -9.63 -11.12
N ARG A 37 4.17 -8.52 -11.57
CA ARG A 37 4.79 -7.21 -11.54
C ARG A 37 4.18 -6.32 -10.46
N TYR A 38 5.03 -5.63 -9.71
CA TYR A 38 4.67 -4.66 -8.69
C TYR A 38 5.27 -3.30 -9.01
N ASN A 39 4.43 -2.33 -9.34
CA ASN A 39 4.82 -0.94 -9.53
C ASN A 39 4.84 -0.24 -8.17
N LEU A 40 6.02 -0.04 -7.59
CA LEU A 40 6.15 0.48 -6.22
C LEU A 40 5.57 1.89 -6.07
N TYR A 41 5.63 2.70 -7.12
CA TYR A 41 5.03 4.03 -7.12
C TYR A 41 3.51 3.99 -6.93
N GLU A 42 2.82 3.08 -7.63
CA GLU A 42 1.37 2.91 -7.52
C GLU A 42 0.98 2.33 -6.16
N LEU A 43 1.83 1.46 -5.60
CA LEU A 43 1.64 0.76 -4.35
C LEU A 43 2.33 1.45 -3.16
N LYS A 44 2.64 2.75 -3.26
CA LYS A 44 3.44 3.49 -2.28
C LYS A 44 2.96 3.38 -0.83
N ASN A 45 1.66 3.24 -0.61
CA ASN A 45 1.08 3.12 0.73
C ASN A 45 1.15 1.69 1.30
N THR A 46 1.47 0.69 0.47
CA THR A 46 1.49 -0.74 0.83
C THR A 46 2.85 -1.40 0.58
N ILE A 47 3.90 -0.62 0.29
CA ILE A 47 5.25 -1.15 0.00
C ILE A 47 5.73 -2.09 1.12
N THR A 48 5.45 -1.76 2.36
CA THR A 48 5.85 -2.57 3.52
C THR A 48 5.27 -3.98 3.50
N THR A 49 4.06 -4.16 2.98
CA THR A 49 3.42 -5.47 2.87
C THR A 49 3.94 -6.29 1.69
N LEU A 50 4.51 -5.62 0.67
CA LEU A 50 5.06 -6.31 -0.50
C LEU A 50 6.30 -7.15 -0.17
N SER A 51 6.99 -6.87 0.93
CA SER A 51 8.11 -7.69 1.40
C SER A 51 7.73 -9.16 1.61
N GLN A 52 6.46 -9.46 1.93
CA GLN A 52 5.96 -10.83 2.10
C GLN A 52 5.86 -11.58 0.76
N THR A 53 5.63 -10.87 -0.35
CA THR A 53 5.51 -11.48 -1.68
C THR A 53 6.84 -12.03 -2.20
N VAL A 54 7.97 -11.63 -1.60
CA VAL A 54 9.30 -12.18 -1.91
C VAL A 54 9.45 -13.63 -1.43
N ASN A 55 8.69 -14.04 -0.42
CA ASN A 55 8.81 -15.36 0.19
C ASN A 55 8.19 -16.49 -0.67
N GLU A 56 7.43 -16.15 -1.71
CA GLU A 56 6.61 -17.09 -2.48
C GLU A 56 7.12 -17.34 -3.91
N VAL A 57 8.35 -16.89 -4.23
CA VAL A 57 8.87 -16.91 -5.60
C VAL A 57 10.21 -17.63 -5.73
N ASP A 58 10.58 -17.97 -6.93
CA ASP A 58 11.83 -18.64 -7.27
C ASP A 58 12.95 -17.64 -7.65
N GLY A 59 12.56 -16.41 -8.04
CA GLY A 59 13.48 -15.35 -8.44
C GLY A 59 12.83 -13.97 -8.38
N VAL A 60 13.66 -12.94 -8.27
CA VAL A 60 13.25 -11.55 -8.14
C VAL A 60 13.99 -10.68 -9.14
N VAL A 61 13.28 -9.85 -9.87
CA VAL A 61 13.84 -8.77 -10.69
C VAL A 61 13.64 -7.45 -9.96
N LEU A 62 14.73 -6.74 -9.66
CA LEU A 62 14.67 -5.38 -9.13
C LEU A 62 14.97 -4.41 -10.28
N ALA A 63 13.97 -3.66 -10.69
CA ALA A 63 14.04 -2.79 -11.86
C ALA A 63 13.84 -1.32 -11.46
N THR A 64 14.67 -0.42 -11.96
CA THR A 64 14.51 1.02 -11.73
C THR A 64 15.18 1.84 -12.83
N THR A 65 14.69 3.06 -13.02
CA THR A 65 15.43 4.11 -13.70
C THR A 65 16.18 4.93 -12.66
N VAL A 66 17.42 5.28 -12.94
CA VAL A 66 18.26 6.05 -12.00
C VAL A 66 17.61 7.39 -11.70
N GLU A 67 17.38 7.66 -10.43
CA GLU A 67 16.87 8.92 -9.91
C GLU A 67 17.81 9.44 -8.82
N TRP A 68 18.13 10.73 -8.86
CA TRP A 68 19.02 11.34 -7.87
C TRP A 68 20.33 10.55 -7.66
N PHE A 69 20.91 10.03 -8.76
CA PHE A 69 22.11 9.17 -8.74
C PHE A 69 21.94 7.87 -7.93
N GLY A 70 20.72 7.42 -7.71
CA GLY A 70 20.41 6.24 -6.90
C GLY A 70 19.22 5.44 -7.42
N MET A 71 18.84 4.44 -6.64
CA MET A 71 17.75 3.50 -6.98
C MET A 71 16.34 4.08 -6.78
N GLY A 72 16.23 5.31 -6.29
CA GLY A 72 14.95 5.93 -5.96
C GLY A 72 14.40 5.55 -4.58
N GLY A 73 13.58 6.44 -4.00
CA GLY A 73 13.09 6.29 -2.62
C GLY A 73 12.14 5.09 -2.43
N TYR A 74 11.30 4.79 -3.41
CA TYR A 74 10.37 3.65 -3.32
C TYR A 74 11.09 2.30 -3.29
N MET A 75 12.15 2.15 -4.08
CA MET A 75 12.95 0.94 -4.08
C MET A 75 13.74 0.79 -2.76
N GLN A 76 14.28 1.89 -2.22
CA GLN A 76 14.92 1.85 -0.90
C GLN A 76 13.94 1.45 0.18
N THR A 77 12.73 2.01 0.19
CA THR A 77 11.67 1.63 1.14
C THR A 77 11.29 0.16 1.01
N PHE A 78 11.24 -0.37 -0.21
CA PHE A 78 10.98 -1.79 -0.44
C PHE A 78 12.09 -2.68 0.13
N LEU A 79 13.36 -2.36 -0.14
CA LEU A 79 14.51 -3.12 0.39
C LEU A 79 14.59 -3.05 1.91
N ASP A 80 14.31 -1.89 2.50
CA ASP A 80 14.22 -1.72 3.96
C ASP A 80 13.09 -2.58 4.56
N SER A 81 11.94 -2.61 3.88
CA SER A 81 10.83 -3.47 4.28
C SER A 81 11.17 -4.96 4.17
N CYS A 82 11.93 -5.36 3.16
CA CYS A 82 12.45 -6.72 3.05
C CYS A 82 13.40 -7.06 4.21
N TRP A 83 14.23 -6.12 4.62
CA TRP A 83 15.12 -6.30 5.79
C TRP A 83 14.33 -6.52 7.07
N LEU A 84 13.25 -5.77 7.28
CA LEU A 84 12.47 -5.80 8.51
C LEU A 84 11.49 -6.98 8.57
N TYR A 85 10.86 -7.35 7.45
CA TYR A 85 9.66 -8.18 7.47
C TYR A 85 9.73 -9.46 6.62
N SER A 86 10.72 -9.63 5.72
CA SER A 86 10.82 -10.85 4.92
C SER A 86 11.46 -12.00 5.69
N ASP A 87 11.09 -13.23 5.31
CA ASP A 87 11.74 -14.42 5.82
C ASP A 87 13.15 -14.57 5.21
N LYS A 88 14.16 -14.35 6.04
CA LYS A 88 15.56 -14.41 5.62
C LYS A 88 16.00 -15.80 5.15
N SER A 89 15.33 -16.85 5.62
CA SER A 89 15.61 -18.23 5.18
C SER A 89 15.15 -18.49 3.76
N GLN A 90 14.06 -17.83 3.33
CA GLN A 90 13.57 -17.91 1.96
C GLN A 90 14.46 -17.09 1.01
N ILE A 91 14.85 -15.88 1.43
CA ILE A 91 15.71 -15.01 0.62
C ILE A 91 17.06 -15.68 0.30
N ASP A 92 17.63 -16.48 1.21
CA ASP A 92 18.91 -17.18 1.01
C ASP A 92 18.93 -18.10 -0.24
N SER A 93 17.77 -18.54 -0.68
CA SER A 93 17.62 -19.37 -1.87
C SER A 93 17.39 -18.57 -3.15
N LEU A 94 16.98 -17.28 -3.05
CA LEU A 94 16.49 -16.48 -4.15
C LEU A 94 17.59 -15.80 -4.95
N TYR A 95 17.43 -15.82 -6.27
CA TYR A 95 18.26 -15.05 -7.21
C TYR A 95 17.60 -13.69 -7.45
N MET A 96 18.41 -12.64 -7.42
CA MET A 96 18.00 -11.30 -7.79
C MET A 96 18.71 -10.86 -9.06
N PHE A 97 17.94 -10.28 -9.95
CA PHE A 97 18.34 -9.79 -11.27
C PHE A 97 18.17 -8.28 -11.32
N PRO A 98 19.26 -7.49 -11.21
CA PRO A 98 19.18 -6.05 -11.33
C PRO A 98 18.89 -5.61 -12.77
N VAL A 99 17.91 -4.74 -12.95
CA VAL A 99 17.59 -4.09 -14.24
C VAL A 99 17.60 -2.58 -14.00
N VAL A 100 18.61 -1.90 -14.52
CA VAL A 100 18.80 -0.47 -14.23
C VAL A 100 19.06 0.30 -15.51
N MET A 101 18.12 1.19 -15.83
CA MET A 101 18.27 2.13 -16.94
C MET A 101 18.62 3.51 -16.41
N SER A 102 19.35 4.29 -17.19
CA SER A 102 19.70 5.68 -16.86
C SER A 102 19.49 6.58 -18.07
N ARG A 103 18.93 7.75 -17.85
CA ARG A 103 18.90 8.85 -18.84
C ARG A 103 19.97 9.89 -18.59
N THR A 104 20.75 9.72 -17.54
CA THR A 104 21.79 10.67 -17.16
C THR A 104 23.09 9.97 -16.83
N TYR A 105 23.18 9.30 -15.69
CA TYR A 105 24.38 8.66 -15.18
C TYR A 105 24.07 7.78 -13.98
N GLY A 106 24.85 6.72 -13.76
CA GLY A 106 24.83 5.97 -12.50
C GLY A 106 24.14 4.60 -12.56
N GLU A 107 23.83 4.07 -13.75
CA GLU A 107 23.18 2.77 -13.92
C GLU A 107 24.00 1.61 -13.34
N LYS A 108 25.33 1.68 -13.46
CA LYS A 108 26.22 0.64 -12.93
C LYS A 108 26.34 0.71 -11.41
N GLU A 109 26.43 1.91 -10.87
CA GLU A 109 26.50 2.17 -9.43
C GLU A 109 25.23 1.69 -8.73
N VAL A 110 24.07 1.95 -9.32
CA VAL A 110 22.79 1.49 -8.79
C VAL A 110 22.66 -0.04 -8.88
N ALA A 111 23.13 -0.66 -9.96
CA ALA A 111 23.15 -2.12 -10.06
C ALA A 111 24.04 -2.77 -9.00
N VAL A 112 25.20 -2.16 -8.70
CA VAL A 112 26.07 -2.60 -7.59
C VAL A 112 25.38 -2.40 -6.25
N ALA A 113 24.67 -1.27 -6.06
CA ALA A 113 23.92 -1.02 -4.83
C ALA A 113 22.81 -2.05 -4.61
N PHE A 114 22.07 -2.44 -5.66
CA PHE A 114 21.11 -3.55 -5.60
C PHE A 114 21.78 -4.86 -5.19
N SER A 115 22.90 -5.19 -5.82
CA SER A 115 23.64 -6.40 -5.54
C SER A 115 24.09 -6.46 -4.09
N ASN A 116 24.65 -5.37 -3.57
CA ASN A 116 25.10 -5.27 -2.18
C ASN A 116 23.94 -5.38 -1.20
N ALA A 117 22.84 -4.68 -1.46
CA ALA A 117 21.64 -4.74 -0.61
C ALA A 117 21.06 -6.15 -0.57
N TRP A 118 20.97 -6.83 -1.72
CA TRP A 118 20.42 -8.18 -1.79
C TRP A 118 21.31 -9.22 -1.10
N GLU A 119 22.63 -9.10 -1.20
CA GLU A 119 23.57 -9.94 -0.47
C GLU A 119 23.49 -9.72 1.05
N ILE A 120 23.28 -8.47 1.50
CA ILE A 120 23.05 -8.18 2.92
C ILE A 120 21.75 -8.83 3.41
N LEU A 121 20.69 -8.81 2.59
CA LEU A 121 19.45 -9.55 2.88
C LEU A 121 19.67 -11.06 2.92
N GLY A 122 20.70 -11.56 2.23
CA GLY A 122 21.11 -12.96 2.19
C GLY A 122 20.88 -13.65 0.87
N GLY A 123 20.33 -12.97 -0.09
CA GLY A 123 20.03 -13.55 -1.39
C GLY A 123 21.24 -13.70 -2.30
N LYS A 124 21.01 -14.31 -3.47
CA LYS A 124 22.03 -14.57 -4.48
C LYS A 124 21.91 -13.53 -5.58
N ASN A 125 23.03 -12.95 -5.96
CA ASN A 125 23.08 -12.03 -7.10
C ASN A 125 23.27 -12.79 -8.43
N ALA A 126 22.58 -12.30 -9.44
CA ALA A 126 22.83 -12.66 -10.82
C ALA A 126 23.41 -11.46 -11.60
N GLN A 127 23.72 -11.69 -12.87
CA GLN A 127 24.22 -10.63 -13.74
C GLN A 127 23.19 -9.50 -13.85
N ALA A 128 23.66 -8.24 -13.83
CA ALA A 128 22.81 -7.08 -14.03
C ALA A 128 22.61 -6.75 -15.52
N LEU A 129 21.45 -6.24 -15.87
CA LEU A 129 21.17 -5.58 -17.14
C LEU A 129 21.16 -4.06 -16.89
N THR A 130 22.12 -3.35 -17.50
CA THR A 130 22.26 -1.91 -17.33
C THR A 130 22.40 -1.24 -18.68
N ALA A 131 21.75 -0.08 -18.87
CA ALA A 131 21.93 0.73 -20.06
C ALA A 131 21.77 2.23 -19.75
N TYR A 132 22.53 3.03 -20.47
CA TYR A 132 22.27 4.45 -20.67
C TYR A 132 21.36 4.61 -21.89
N VAL A 133 20.29 5.36 -21.75
CA VAL A 133 19.30 5.59 -22.82
C VAL A 133 19.12 7.09 -22.99
N ASP A 134 19.64 7.59 -24.10
CA ASP A 134 19.51 9.01 -24.47
C ASP A 134 18.14 9.27 -25.09
N ASP A 135 17.80 8.51 -26.11
CA ASP A 135 16.50 8.54 -26.78
C ASP A 135 15.77 7.21 -26.58
N THR A 136 14.59 7.28 -25.96
CA THR A 136 13.79 6.09 -25.67
C THR A 136 13.27 5.43 -26.94
N SER A 137 12.89 6.23 -27.96
CA SER A 137 12.38 5.70 -29.23
C SER A 137 13.45 4.93 -30.00
N ASP A 138 14.66 5.49 -30.11
CA ASP A 138 15.79 4.83 -30.75
C ASP A 138 16.16 3.53 -30.02
N PHE A 139 16.07 3.54 -28.68
CA PHE A 139 16.34 2.36 -27.87
C PHE A 139 15.31 1.26 -28.09
N GLU A 140 14.02 1.61 -28.12
CA GLU A 140 12.91 0.65 -28.27
C GLU A 140 12.84 0.00 -29.64
N PHE A 141 13.26 0.70 -30.72
CA PHE A 141 13.25 0.19 -32.08
C PHE A 141 14.55 -0.48 -32.50
N ASN A 142 15.58 -0.51 -31.66
CA ASN A 142 16.85 -1.13 -31.96
C ASN A 142 16.81 -2.64 -31.75
N SER A 143 16.85 -3.41 -32.85
CA SER A 143 16.80 -4.87 -32.82
C SER A 143 17.93 -5.52 -32.03
N GLU A 144 19.13 -4.92 -32.03
CA GLU A 144 20.28 -5.47 -31.28
C GLU A 144 20.05 -5.35 -29.76
N TYR A 145 19.40 -4.26 -29.32
CA TYR A 145 19.07 -4.07 -27.91
C TYR A 145 17.93 -5.01 -27.49
N ILE A 146 16.94 -5.21 -28.36
CA ILE A 146 15.87 -6.18 -28.13
C ILE A 146 16.46 -7.57 -27.95
N ASP A 147 17.35 -8.02 -28.84
CA ASP A 147 18.02 -9.33 -28.75
C ASP A 147 18.80 -9.50 -27.44
N ILE A 148 19.44 -8.43 -26.94
CA ILE A 148 20.15 -8.45 -25.64
C ILE A 148 19.17 -8.65 -24.48
N ILE A 149 18.03 -7.93 -24.50
CA ILE A 149 17.01 -8.03 -23.47
C ILE A 149 16.38 -9.42 -23.46
N GLU A 150 16.07 -9.97 -24.63
CA GLU A 150 15.50 -11.32 -24.77
C GLU A 150 16.47 -12.40 -24.25
N LYS A 151 17.75 -12.33 -24.63
CA LYS A 151 18.79 -13.21 -24.10
C LYS A 151 18.92 -13.11 -22.58
N TYR A 152 18.79 -11.91 -22.04
CA TYR A 152 18.82 -11.72 -20.58
C TYR A 152 17.62 -12.40 -19.90
N ALA A 153 16.42 -12.35 -20.49
CA ALA A 153 15.26 -13.09 -19.99
C ALA A 153 15.49 -14.62 -20.01
N GLU A 154 16.10 -15.16 -21.08
CA GLU A 154 16.50 -16.56 -21.12
C GLU A 154 17.53 -16.92 -20.05
N ASP A 155 18.47 -16.02 -19.76
CA ASP A 155 19.48 -16.22 -18.71
C ASP A 155 18.87 -16.18 -17.30
N ILE A 156 17.84 -15.35 -17.07
CA ILE A 156 17.03 -15.39 -15.85
C ILE A 156 16.40 -16.79 -15.70
N TYR A 157 15.68 -17.25 -16.71
CA TYR A 157 15.07 -18.57 -16.71
C TYR A 157 16.09 -19.69 -16.45
N ARG A 158 17.23 -19.65 -17.14
CA ARG A 158 18.31 -20.64 -17.04
C ARG A 158 18.96 -20.65 -15.65
N THR A 159 19.18 -19.47 -15.09
CA THR A 159 19.81 -19.31 -13.78
C THR A 159 18.95 -19.88 -12.65
N VAL A 160 17.65 -19.55 -12.67
CA VAL A 160 16.69 -20.03 -11.67
C VAL A 160 16.43 -21.53 -11.84
N SER A 161 16.17 -22.00 -13.05
CA SER A 161 15.86 -23.42 -13.34
C SER A 161 17.01 -24.35 -12.98
N LYS A 162 18.26 -23.97 -13.29
CA LYS A 162 19.46 -24.77 -13.01
C LYS A 162 20.01 -24.58 -11.61
N LYS A 163 19.48 -23.67 -10.83
CA LYS A 163 19.97 -23.30 -9.50
C LYS A 163 21.49 -23.08 -9.51
N ILE A 164 21.96 -22.21 -10.42
CA ILE A 164 23.39 -21.98 -10.65
C ILE A 164 24.03 -21.48 -9.36
N LYS A 165 25.09 -22.19 -8.91
CA LYS A 165 25.82 -21.83 -7.70
C LYS A 165 26.75 -20.66 -7.99
N THR A 166 26.78 -19.70 -7.09
CA THR A 166 27.71 -18.56 -7.08
C THR A 166 28.84 -18.80 -6.10
N LEU A 167 29.99 -18.17 -6.33
CA LEU A 167 31.08 -18.17 -5.35
C LEU A 167 30.72 -17.25 -4.14
N PRO A 168 31.23 -17.56 -2.94
CA PRO A 168 30.97 -16.69 -1.79
C PRO A 168 31.60 -15.31 -1.97
N SER A 169 30.86 -14.27 -1.57
CA SER A 169 31.33 -12.88 -1.57
C SER A 169 31.72 -12.39 -0.18
N SER A 170 32.50 -11.30 -0.12
CA SER A 170 32.85 -10.66 1.15
C SER A 170 31.64 -10.07 1.89
N SER A 171 30.58 -9.69 1.17
CA SER A 171 29.33 -9.19 1.74
C SER A 171 28.64 -10.23 2.61
N MET A 172 28.73 -11.52 2.26
CA MET A 172 28.22 -12.62 3.10
C MET A 172 28.91 -12.68 4.48
N THR A 173 30.18 -12.26 4.56
CA THR A 173 30.91 -12.20 5.84
C THR A 173 30.43 -11.04 6.71
N ILE A 174 30.19 -9.87 6.08
CA ILE A 174 29.63 -8.69 6.75
C ILE A 174 28.25 -9.01 7.31
N ARG A 175 27.39 -9.68 6.53
CA ARG A 175 26.06 -10.13 6.99
C ARG A 175 26.17 -11.00 8.23
N LYS A 176 27.07 -11.99 8.23
CA LYS A 176 27.28 -12.87 9.40
C LYS A 176 27.71 -12.09 10.64
N ALA A 177 28.50 -11.04 10.48
CA ALA A 177 28.88 -10.14 11.57
C ALA A 177 27.69 -9.31 12.05
N MET A 178 26.93 -8.67 11.13
CA MET A 178 25.75 -7.87 11.49
C MET A 178 24.66 -8.69 12.18
N VAL A 179 24.40 -9.91 11.71
CA VAL A 179 23.42 -10.81 12.34
C VAL A 179 23.92 -11.28 13.71
N LYS A 180 25.23 -11.42 13.89
CA LYS A 180 25.81 -11.77 15.17
C LYS A 180 25.74 -10.62 16.19
N ASP A 181 25.99 -9.40 15.75
CA ASP A 181 25.96 -8.21 16.61
C ASP A 181 24.53 -7.80 17.02
N THR A 182 23.53 -8.11 16.20
CA THR A 182 22.11 -7.90 16.58
C THR A 182 21.59 -8.91 17.60
N ILE A 183 22.33 -9.98 17.90
CA ILE A 183 21.95 -11.03 18.86
C ILE A 183 23.03 -11.20 19.95
N ASN A 184 23.93 -10.26 20.11
CA ASN A 184 24.86 -10.27 21.27
C ASN A 184 24.10 -9.79 22.53
N LEU A 185 23.13 -10.61 22.94
CA LEU A 185 22.67 -10.62 24.33
C LEU A 185 23.85 -11.02 25.21
N THR A 186 24.08 -10.25 26.24
CA THR A 186 25.09 -10.64 27.27
C THR A 186 24.72 -12.03 27.78
N PRO A 187 25.69 -12.82 28.28
CA PRO A 187 25.41 -14.14 28.85
C PRO A 187 24.31 -14.10 29.91
N GLN A 188 24.18 -13.00 30.65
CA GLN A 188 23.12 -12.77 31.64
C GLN A 188 21.74 -12.52 31.01
N GLU A 189 21.66 -11.78 29.91
CA GLU A 189 20.42 -11.56 29.16
C GLU A 189 19.96 -12.84 28.45
N ASN A 190 20.91 -13.65 27.94
CA ASN A 190 20.63 -14.97 27.37
C ASN A 190 20.11 -15.96 28.43
N GLU A 191 20.63 -15.91 29.63
CA GLU A 191 20.18 -16.76 30.75
C GLU A 191 18.81 -16.31 31.25
N GLN A 192 18.55 -15.00 31.28
CA GLN A 192 17.22 -14.44 31.62
C GLN A 192 16.17 -14.78 30.55
N LEU A 193 16.49 -14.58 29.26
CA LEU A 193 15.60 -14.95 28.16
C LEU A 193 15.32 -16.45 28.11
N SER A 194 16.33 -17.28 28.37
CA SER A 194 16.17 -18.72 28.45
C SER A 194 15.31 -19.15 29.66
N LYS A 195 15.41 -18.48 30.79
CA LYS A 195 14.52 -18.67 31.96
C LYS A 195 13.08 -18.24 31.62
N TYR A 196 12.90 -17.07 31.02
CA TYR A 196 11.57 -16.60 30.64
C TYR A 196 10.93 -17.46 29.55
N ALA A 197 11.70 -17.96 28.58
CA ALA A 197 11.22 -18.86 27.52
C ALA A 197 10.91 -20.27 28.01
N SER A 198 11.51 -20.72 29.12
CA SER A 198 11.26 -22.03 29.73
C SER A 198 10.24 -21.99 30.87
N ASP A 199 9.76 -20.80 31.25
CA ASP A 199 8.74 -20.64 32.26
C ASP A 199 7.35 -20.59 31.62
N ASP A 200 6.70 -21.76 31.58
CA ASP A 200 5.36 -21.92 31.00
C ASP A 200 4.28 -21.02 31.66
N ASP A 201 4.48 -20.66 32.93
CA ASP A 201 3.55 -19.77 33.63
C ASP A 201 3.77 -18.30 33.24
N PHE A 202 5.01 -17.87 33.01
CA PHE A 202 5.33 -16.55 32.49
C PHE A 202 4.82 -16.36 31.05
N VAL A 203 5.01 -17.36 30.17
CA VAL A 203 4.50 -17.36 28.79
C VAL A 203 2.98 -17.30 28.77
N LYS A 204 2.29 -18.02 29.66
CA LYS A 204 0.83 -17.95 29.80
C LYS A 204 0.34 -16.59 30.28
N THR A 205 1.00 -16.00 31.27
CA THR A 205 0.65 -14.68 31.80
C THR A 205 0.84 -13.59 30.74
N GLN A 206 1.96 -13.61 30.02
CA GLN A 206 2.18 -12.69 28.90
C GLN A 206 1.14 -12.86 27.78
N LYS A 207 0.74 -14.08 27.48
CA LYS A 207 -0.31 -14.35 26.48
C LYS A 207 -1.66 -13.85 26.94
N GLN A 208 -1.99 -14.00 28.21
CA GLN A 208 -3.21 -13.44 28.82
C GLN A 208 -3.18 -11.91 28.88
N ASP A 209 -2.04 -11.30 29.16
CA ASP A 209 -1.88 -9.85 29.13
C ASP A 209 -2.04 -9.28 27.73
N ILE A 210 -1.47 -9.96 26.70
CA ILE A 210 -1.64 -9.60 25.29
C ILE A 210 -3.09 -9.76 24.84
N GLU A 211 -3.75 -10.83 25.24
CA GLU A 211 -5.19 -11.05 24.95
C GLU A 211 -6.07 -10.01 25.65
N SER A 212 -5.73 -9.63 26.88
CA SER A 212 -6.44 -8.57 27.62
C SER A 212 -6.23 -7.21 26.99
N LEU A 213 -5.00 -6.87 26.59
CA LEU A 213 -4.70 -5.64 25.86
C LEU A 213 -5.39 -5.59 24.50
N ALA A 214 -5.38 -6.71 23.77
CA ALA A 214 -6.07 -6.82 22.49
C ALA A 214 -7.60 -6.69 22.64
N SER A 215 -8.20 -7.21 23.73
CA SER A 215 -9.62 -7.03 24.02
C SER A 215 -9.97 -5.59 24.38
N ILE A 216 -9.15 -4.92 25.21
CA ILE A 216 -9.29 -3.49 25.54
C ILE A 216 -9.13 -2.63 24.28
N TYR A 217 -8.16 -2.94 23.42
CA TYR A 217 -7.97 -2.21 22.17
C TYR A 217 -9.14 -2.40 21.21
N LYS A 218 -9.69 -3.62 21.15
CA LYS A 218 -10.88 -3.94 20.35
C LYS A 218 -12.13 -3.24 20.90
N GLU A 219 -12.25 -3.14 22.21
CA GLU A 219 -13.35 -2.42 22.90
C GLU A 219 -13.22 -0.90 22.67
N LEU A 220 -12.02 -0.34 22.77
CA LEU A 220 -11.74 1.07 22.43
C LEU A 220 -11.98 1.40 20.95
N LEU A 221 -11.65 0.49 20.04
CA LEU A 221 -11.95 0.65 18.60
C LEU A 221 -13.45 0.52 18.32
N SER A 222 -14.16 -0.37 19.01
CA SER A 222 -15.62 -0.52 18.89
C SER A 222 -16.36 0.68 19.49
N ASP A 223 -15.84 1.28 20.55
CA ASP A 223 -16.37 2.52 21.14
C ASP A 223 -16.11 3.74 20.24
N GLN A 224 -14.99 3.78 19.51
CA GLN A 224 -14.77 4.80 18.48
C GLN A 224 -15.68 4.62 17.25
N GLU A 225 -16.01 3.39 16.88
CA GLU A 225 -16.99 3.14 15.80
C GLU A 225 -18.43 3.42 16.23
N SER A 226 -18.82 3.05 17.44
CA SER A 226 -20.16 3.33 17.97
C SER A 226 -20.34 4.80 18.40
N GLY A 227 -19.30 5.47 18.85
CA GLY A 227 -19.30 6.93 19.11
C GLY A 227 -19.42 7.74 17.82
N GLY A 228 -18.79 7.29 16.73
CA GLY A 228 -18.92 7.92 15.41
C GLY A 228 -20.31 7.78 14.80
N ASP A 229 -21.03 6.73 15.09
CA ASP A 229 -22.39 6.53 14.55
C ASP A 229 -23.42 7.41 15.26
N LYS A 230 -23.33 7.51 16.57
CA LYS A 230 -24.19 8.44 17.34
C LYS A 230 -23.94 9.90 16.96
N TYR A 231 -22.70 10.26 16.65
CA TYR A 231 -22.34 11.60 16.23
C TYR A 231 -23.20 12.11 15.08
N TYR A 232 -23.40 11.33 14.02
CA TYR A 232 -24.22 11.74 12.88
C TYR A 232 -25.67 11.99 13.25
N LEU A 233 -26.28 11.14 14.08
CA LEU A 233 -27.68 11.28 14.48
C LEU A 233 -27.87 12.44 15.46
N ASP A 234 -26.95 12.58 16.41
CA ASP A 234 -27.02 13.61 17.43
C ASP A 234 -26.77 15.00 16.81
N THR A 235 -25.85 15.11 15.85
CA THR A 235 -25.62 16.36 15.09
C THR A 235 -26.91 16.91 14.45
N PHE A 236 -27.73 16.06 13.87
CA PHE A 236 -29.02 16.49 13.30
C PHE A 236 -30.04 16.84 14.38
N LYS A 237 -30.07 16.12 15.49
CA LYS A 237 -31.02 16.39 16.59
C LYS A 237 -30.70 17.69 17.32
N ASP A 238 -29.43 17.92 17.57
CA ASP A 238 -28.97 19.07 18.37
C ASP A 238 -29.09 20.39 17.60
N ASN A 239 -28.98 20.34 16.27
CA ASN A 239 -29.03 21.53 15.41
C ASN A 239 -30.38 21.72 14.71
N TYR A 240 -31.40 20.93 15.07
CA TYR A 240 -32.72 21.05 14.46
C TYR A 240 -33.49 22.27 14.94
N VAL A 241 -34.04 23.02 13.97
CA VAL A 241 -34.95 24.13 14.23
C VAL A 241 -36.37 23.71 13.84
N GLU A 242 -37.25 23.70 14.83
CA GLU A 242 -38.65 23.29 14.62
C GLU A 242 -39.40 24.27 13.72
N HIS A 243 -39.97 23.75 12.66
CA HIS A 243 -40.88 24.47 11.74
C HIS A 243 -42.29 23.86 11.84
N PRO A 244 -43.21 24.47 12.58
CA PRO A 244 -44.58 24.00 12.70
C PRO A 244 -45.23 23.82 11.33
N GLU A 245 -45.98 22.73 11.12
CA GLU A 245 -46.70 22.37 9.90
C GLU A 245 -45.80 21.97 8.71
N TYR A 246 -44.48 21.90 8.86
CA TYR A 246 -43.58 21.41 7.80
C TYR A 246 -43.41 19.91 7.87
N SER A 247 -43.61 19.21 6.73
CA SER A 247 -43.45 17.77 6.63
C SER A 247 -42.65 17.46 5.37
N THR A 248 -41.56 16.67 5.54
CA THR A 248 -40.69 16.24 4.44
C THR A 248 -39.80 15.08 4.88
N SER A 249 -39.11 14.46 3.94
CA SER A 249 -38.15 13.42 4.20
C SER A 249 -36.87 13.56 3.39
N TYR A 250 -35.74 13.31 4.04
CA TYR A 250 -34.43 13.34 3.43
C TYR A 250 -33.70 12.01 3.66
N MET A 251 -32.91 11.56 2.69
CA MET A 251 -31.97 10.50 2.87
C MET A 251 -30.57 11.03 2.54
N ILE A 252 -29.66 10.97 3.52
CA ILE A 252 -28.27 11.39 3.34
C ILE A 252 -27.39 10.17 3.34
N MET A 253 -26.68 9.95 2.22
CA MET A 253 -25.73 8.84 2.02
C MET A 253 -24.30 9.34 2.25
N ILE A 254 -23.59 8.73 3.17
CA ILE A 254 -22.17 9.00 3.43
C ILE A 254 -21.36 7.99 2.63
N SER A 255 -20.79 8.42 1.50
CA SER A 255 -20.17 7.56 0.49
C SER A 255 -19.03 6.70 1.02
N ASP A 256 -18.25 7.24 1.99
CA ASP A 256 -17.02 6.59 2.49
C ASP A 256 -17.29 5.50 3.53
N LYS A 257 -18.54 5.39 3.99
CA LYS A 257 -18.94 4.43 5.03
C LYS A 257 -20.13 3.55 4.64
N ASP A 258 -20.65 3.69 3.42
CA ASP A 258 -21.90 3.03 2.96
C ASP A 258 -23.06 3.16 3.98
N LYS A 259 -23.13 4.31 4.68
CA LYS A 259 -24.17 4.56 5.67
C LYS A 259 -25.20 5.54 5.13
N CYS A 260 -26.46 5.22 5.37
CA CYS A 260 -27.61 6.06 5.02
C CYS A 260 -28.27 6.56 6.29
N ILE A 261 -28.56 7.85 6.34
CA ILE A 261 -29.30 8.51 7.40
C ILE A 261 -30.67 8.90 6.83
N ASP A 262 -31.72 8.35 7.42
CA ASP A 262 -33.12 8.69 7.11
C ASP A 262 -33.62 9.75 8.09
N ILE A 263 -33.97 10.92 7.57
CA ILE A 263 -34.46 12.08 8.30
C ILE A 263 -35.91 12.31 7.87
N ARG A 264 -36.82 12.26 8.84
CA ARG A 264 -38.24 12.51 8.61
C ARG A 264 -38.71 13.63 9.51
N ILE A 265 -39.39 14.57 8.94
CA ILE A 265 -40.06 15.67 9.64
C ILE A 265 -41.56 15.56 9.39
N ASN A 266 -42.34 15.38 10.44
CA ASN A 266 -43.79 15.30 10.36
C ASN A 266 -44.40 16.37 11.29
N ASN A 267 -45.08 17.37 10.72
CA ASN A 267 -45.66 18.47 11.46
C ASN A 267 -44.71 19.09 12.48
N GLY A 268 -43.46 19.38 12.04
CA GLY A 268 -42.42 19.95 12.88
C GLY A 268 -41.66 18.95 13.80
N GLN A 269 -42.09 17.70 13.92
CA GLN A 269 -41.39 16.70 14.74
C GLN A 269 -40.32 15.97 13.92
N LEU A 270 -39.09 16.02 14.42
CA LEU A 270 -37.92 15.38 13.81
C LEU A 270 -37.78 13.91 14.25
N SER A 271 -37.58 13.04 13.29
CA SER A 271 -37.14 11.65 13.48
C SER A 271 -35.89 11.40 12.64
N VAL A 272 -34.77 11.01 13.28
CA VAL A 272 -33.50 10.69 12.60
C VAL A 272 -33.06 9.30 13.01
N GLN A 273 -32.78 8.46 12.02
CA GLN A 273 -32.31 7.09 12.23
C GLN A 273 -31.40 6.64 11.09
N PHE A 274 -30.59 5.62 11.34
CA PHE A 274 -29.91 4.94 10.24
C PHE A 274 -30.89 4.06 9.49
N GLY A 275 -30.83 4.14 8.17
CA GLY A 275 -31.66 3.32 7.29
C GLY A 275 -31.71 3.90 5.88
N GLU A 276 -32.11 3.07 4.93
CA GLU A 276 -32.36 3.49 3.56
C GLU A 276 -33.83 3.91 3.40
N ASN A 277 -34.03 5.05 2.79
CA ASN A 277 -35.36 5.54 2.40
C ASN A 277 -35.37 5.95 0.93
N PRO A 278 -35.54 5.01 0.00
CA PRO A 278 -35.54 5.31 -1.45
C PRO A 278 -36.67 6.22 -1.89
N GLN A 279 -37.69 6.39 -1.05
CA GLN A 279 -38.87 7.25 -1.32
C GLN A 279 -38.73 8.64 -0.67
N ALA A 280 -37.60 8.98 -0.09
CA ALA A 280 -37.35 10.31 0.45
C ALA A 280 -37.49 11.38 -0.64
N GLU A 281 -38.08 12.53 -0.29
CA GLU A 281 -38.26 13.65 -1.22
C GLU A 281 -36.95 14.19 -1.79
N VAL A 282 -35.86 14.11 -0.96
CA VAL A 282 -34.52 14.47 -1.37
C VAL A 282 -33.55 13.36 -0.92
N ILE A 283 -32.75 12.88 -1.86
CA ILE A 283 -31.67 11.93 -1.63
C ILE A 283 -30.36 12.67 -1.91
N ALA A 284 -29.56 12.88 -0.89
CA ALA A 284 -28.25 13.52 -0.97
C ALA A 284 -27.12 12.51 -0.76
N ARG A 285 -26.02 12.69 -1.48
CA ARG A 285 -24.81 11.89 -1.32
C ARG A 285 -23.61 12.82 -1.16
N LEU A 286 -22.82 12.62 -0.13
CA LEU A 286 -21.61 13.37 0.19
C LEU A 286 -20.56 12.47 0.88
N SER A 287 -19.31 12.94 0.92
CA SER A 287 -18.26 12.29 1.68
C SER A 287 -18.36 12.63 3.17
N ARG A 288 -17.70 11.84 4.03
CA ARG A 288 -17.58 12.14 5.46
C ARG A 288 -16.95 13.50 5.70
N GLU A 289 -15.90 13.84 4.96
CA GLU A 289 -15.19 15.11 5.12
C GLU A 289 -16.12 16.31 4.88
N ILE A 290 -16.96 16.24 3.87
CA ILE A 290 -17.95 17.29 3.56
C ILE A 290 -19.04 17.35 4.63
N PHE A 291 -19.47 16.19 5.14
CA PHE A 291 -20.42 16.17 6.26
C PHE A 291 -19.85 16.85 7.51
N ASP A 292 -18.60 16.52 7.88
CA ASP A 292 -17.92 17.13 9.03
C ASP A 292 -17.76 18.65 8.86
N GLN A 293 -17.47 19.14 7.65
CA GLN A 293 -17.42 20.59 7.35
C GLN A 293 -18.78 21.27 7.47
N ILE A 294 -19.86 20.57 7.14
CA ILE A 294 -21.23 21.07 7.31
C ILE A 294 -21.57 21.09 8.81
N ALA A 295 -21.31 20.02 9.52
CA ALA A 295 -21.57 19.90 10.96
C ALA A 295 -20.79 20.92 11.80
N ASP A 296 -19.58 21.32 11.35
CA ASP A 296 -18.77 22.38 11.96
C ASP A 296 -19.24 23.80 11.54
N GLY A 297 -20.26 23.93 10.72
CA GLY A 297 -20.76 25.22 10.22
C GLY A 297 -19.85 25.94 9.22
N ARG A 298 -18.83 25.24 8.67
CA ARG A 298 -17.89 25.84 7.69
C ARG A 298 -18.49 26.03 6.32
N ILE A 299 -19.37 25.11 5.90
CA ILE A 299 -20.12 25.18 4.65
C ILE A 299 -21.57 24.77 4.88
N THR A 300 -22.48 25.19 4.00
CA THR A 300 -23.90 24.79 4.03
C THR A 300 -24.17 23.66 3.06
N PHE A 301 -25.26 22.91 3.21
CA PHE A 301 -25.71 21.90 2.23
C PHE A 301 -25.90 22.50 0.84
N HIS A 302 -26.48 23.71 0.78
CA HIS A 302 -26.65 24.41 -0.49
C HIS A 302 -25.30 24.73 -1.16
N ARG A 303 -24.32 25.17 -0.39
CA ARG A 303 -22.98 25.46 -0.92
C ARG A 303 -22.28 24.18 -1.40
N ALA A 304 -22.30 23.10 -0.62
CA ALA A 304 -21.73 21.81 -1.00
C ALA A 304 -22.38 21.26 -2.29
N PHE A 305 -23.67 21.49 -2.49
CA PHE A 305 -24.36 21.13 -3.74
C PHE A 305 -23.89 21.98 -4.92
N MET A 306 -23.77 23.30 -4.73
CA MET A 306 -23.34 24.23 -5.80
C MET A 306 -21.88 24.06 -6.21
N THR A 307 -21.00 23.64 -5.31
CA THR A 307 -19.59 23.37 -5.61
C THR A 307 -19.38 21.97 -6.20
N GLY A 308 -20.38 21.09 -6.15
CA GLY A 308 -20.29 19.71 -6.64
C GLY A 308 -19.73 18.72 -5.64
N ASP A 309 -19.46 19.15 -4.40
CA ASP A 309 -18.98 18.31 -3.31
C ASP A 309 -20.07 17.40 -2.73
N MET A 310 -21.33 17.75 -3.01
CA MET A 310 -22.51 16.95 -2.72
C MET A 310 -23.36 16.78 -3.98
N THR A 311 -23.87 15.57 -4.21
CA THR A 311 -24.89 15.32 -5.22
C THR A 311 -26.24 15.12 -4.57
N ALA A 312 -27.29 15.68 -5.16
CA ALA A 312 -28.65 15.54 -4.65
C ALA A 312 -29.62 15.19 -5.77
N LYS A 313 -30.62 14.34 -5.44
CA LYS A 313 -31.74 13.99 -6.32
C LYS A 313 -33.05 14.31 -5.58
N GLY A 314 -33.92 15.06 -6.19
CA GLY A 314 -35.21 15.44 -5.61
C GLY A 314 -35.58 16.90 -5.85
N ASN A 315 -36.49 17.45 -5.04
CA ASN A 315 -36.95 18.80 -5.16
C ASN A 315 -35.91 19.80 -4.62
N PHE A 316 -35.45 20.71 -5.46
CA PHE A 316 -34.45 21.72 -5.11
C PHE A 316 -34.91 22.68 -3.99
N LYS A 317 -36.21 23.00 -3.96
CA LYS A 317 -36.75 23.83 -2.89
C LYS A 317 -36.68 23.13 -1.53
N THR A 318 -36.97 21.83 -1.51
CA THR A 318 -36.86 20.97 -0.32
C THR A 318 -35.40 20.81 0.09
N LEU A 319 -34.46 20.70 -0.86
CA LEU A 319 -33.04 20.66 -0.57
C LEU A 319 -32.54 21.94 0.14
N ARG A 320 -33.00 23.10 -0.33
CA ARG A 320 -32.61 24.38 0.30
C ARG A 320 -33.12 24.52 1.72
N MET A 321 -34.26 23.90 2.05
CA MET A 321 -34.80 23.91 3.41
C MET A 321 -33.91 23.19 4.41
N LEU A 322 -32.98 22.32 3.99
CA LEU A 322 -32.02 21.68 4.91
C LEU A 322 -31.21 22.70 5.72
N ASP A 323 -30.74 23.79 5.08
CA ASP A 323 -29.96 24.84 5.76
C ASP A 323 -30.83 25.74 6.68
N GLU A 324 -32.15 25.73 6.50
CA GLU A 324 -33.08 26.45 7.39
C GLU A 324 -33.55 25.57 8.55
N LEU A 325 -33.65 24.25 8.32
CA LEU A 325 -34.08 23.26 9.30
C LEU A 325 -32.95 22.84 10.24
N PHE A 326 -31.70 22.87 9.76
CA PHE A 326 -30.53 22.49 10.55
C PHE A 326 -29.51 23.63 10.54
N ARG A 327 -29.29 24.22 11.69
CA ARG A 327 -28.32 25.32 11.87
C ARG A 327 -27.09 24.81 12.56
N PHE A 328 -26.13 24.42 11.74
CA PHE A 328 -24.81 23.97 12.18
C PHE A 328 -23.89 25.16 12.46
#